data_36b92cb7c42581968188732f5b22d5eb
#
_entry.id   36b92cb7c42581968188732f5b22d5eb
#
_cell.length_a   1.000
_cell.length_b   1.000
_cell.length_c   1.000
_cell.angle_alpha   90.00
_cell.angle_beta   90.00
_cell.angle_gamma   90.00
#
_symmetry.space_group_name_H-M   'P 1'
#
loop_
_entity.id
_entity.type
_entity.pdbx_description
1 polymer ?
#
loop_
_entity_poly.entity_id
_entity_poly.type
_entity_poly.pdbx_seq_one_letter_code
_entity_poly.pdbx_strand_id
1 'polypeptide(L)'
;MGIHQNSPLIDAAEVRKLHALTGDALVAKQANDEALAKIIKGEDKRLLLVIGPCSSDNEEAVLDYAHRLAQLQEEVKDKIFIVMRVYTAKPRTNGDGYKGLIHQPDAEGDVDLLAGVKAVRHLQSRIIIETGLPIADEMLYPSNLDFFEDLLSYHAIGARSVEDQEHRFVASGIDVPTGFKNPTSGNLNVMFNGIYAAQNQQHFIFNGAEVKTDGNPLAHAILRGANNENGQNLVNYHYEDLVKALDKYSTFGLENPFILVDTNHDNSGKNFIEQVRIVREVLLNREWDERIADTVRGFMIESYLEDGRQDTPEIYGKSITDPCLGWAKTDSLIREIHDRL
;
A
#
# COMPACT_ATOMS: atom_id res chain seq x y z
N MET A 1 -14.92 -19.82 28.37
CA MET A 1 -13.87 -19.26 27.50
C MET A 1 -14.56 -18.45 26.41
N GLY A 2 -14.17 -17.22 26.16
CA GLY A 2 -14.87 -16.35 25.24
C GLY A 2 -14.10 -15.05 24.98
N ILE A 3 -14.65 -14.22 24.10
CA ILE A 3 -14.19 -12.86 23.89
C ILE A 3 -14.62 -12.02 25.11
N HIS A 4 -13.65 -11.37 25.75
CA HIS A 4 -13.91 -10.45 26.86
C HIS A 4 -13.74 -9.02 26.34
N GLN A 5 -14.78 -8.22 26.46
CA GLN A 5 -14.74 -6.80 26.14
C GLN A 5 -14.07 -6.04 27.30
N ASN A 6 -12.86 -5.49 27.07
CA ASN A 6 -12.14 -4.74 28.09
C ASN A 6 -12.75 -3.33 28.27
N SER A 7 -12.93 -2.61 27.16
CA SER A 7 -13.53 -1.27 27.14
C SER A 7 -14.08 -0.98 25.73
N PRO A 8 -15.11 -0.13 25.61
CA PRO A 8 -15.46 0.40 24.29
C PRO A 8 -14.33 1.28 23.79
N LEU A 9 -14.00 1.17 22.49
CA LEU A 9 -13.16 2.17 21.82
C LEU A 9 -13.94 3.48 21.64
N ILE A 10 -13.20 4.57 21.44
CA ILE A 10 -13.76 5.84 21.02
C ILE A 10 -14.51 5.67 19.70
N ASP A 11 -15.61 6.38 19.52
CA ASP A 11 -16.37 6.39 18.27
C ASP A 11 -15.51 6.91 17.10
N ALA A 12 -15.64 6.30 15.91
CA ALA A 12 -14.85 6.68 14.74
C ALA A 12 -15.07 8.13 14.32
N ALA A 13 -16.32 8.64 14.43
CA ALA A 13 -16.62 10.02 14.14
C ALA A 13 -15.94 11.01 15.11
N GLU A 14 -15.73 10.61 16.37
CA GLU A 14 -14.98 11.40 17.34
C GLU A 14 -13.48 11.40 17.01
N VAL A 15 -12.93 10.25 16.63
CA VAL A 15 -11.52 10.13 16.20
C VAL A 15 -11.25 11.01 14.97
N ARG A 16 -12.14 10.98 13.97
CA ARG A 16 -12.00 11.80 12.76
C ARG A 16 -11.94 13.31 13.06
N LYS A 17 -12.63 13.78 14.08
CA LYS A 17 -12.58 15.19 14.51
C LYS A 17 -11.25 15.59 15.13
N LEU A 18 -10.51 14.66 15.76
CA LEU A 18 -9.28 14.98 16.47
C LEU A 18 -8.21 15.58 15.54
N HIS A 19 -8.11 15.06 14.32
CA HIS A 19 -7.11 15.49 13.33
C HIS A 19 -7.76 15.53 11.93
N ALA A 20 -8.84 16.29 11.80
CA ALA A 20 -9.53 16.46 10.53
C ALA A 20 -8.70 17.32 9.56
N LEU A 21 -8.65 16.93 8.29
CA LEU A 21 -8.09 17.79 7.24
C LEU A 21 -9.02 18.97 6.98
N THR A 22 -8.48 20.15 6.87
CA THR A 22 -9.20 21.39 6.59
C THR A 22 -8.40 22.28 5.63
N GLY A 23 -9.05 23.28 5.03
CA GLY A 23 -8.38 24.24 4.17
C GLY A 23 -7.58 23.58 3.03
N ASP A 24 -6.35 24.06 2.83
CA ASP A 24 -5.49 23.64 1.72
C ASP A 24 -5.13 22.15 1.76
N ALA A 25 -5.00 21.56 2.95
CA ALA A 25 -4.69 20.13 3.08
C ALA A 25 -5.85 19.23 2.56
N LEU A 26 -7.09 19.60 2.84
CA LEU A 26 -8.26 18.89 2.31
C LEU A 26 -8.35 19.03 0.78
N VAL A 27 -8.12 20.22 0.26
CA VAL A 27 -8.10 20.49 -1.19
C VAL A 27 -6.99 19.69 -1.87
N ALA A 28 -5.80 19.67 -1.30
CA ALA A 28 -4.67 18.88 -1.83
C ALA A 28 -4.99 17.37 -1.84
N LYS A 29 -5.57 16.85 -0.75
CA LYS A 29 -5.98 15.44 -0.66
C LYS A 29 -6.99 15.09 -1.74
N GLN A 30 -8.03 15.89 -1.94
CA GLN A 30 -9.03 15.67 -2.99
C GLN A 30 -8.42 15.72 -4.40
N ALA A 31 -7.53 16.67 -4.68
CA ALA A 31 -6.83 16.76 -5.96
C ALA A 31 -5.92 15.54 -6.21
N ASN A 32 -5.27 15.03 -5.17
CA ASN A 32 -4.46 13.82 -5.25
C ASN A 32 -5.32 12.58 -5.55
N ASP A 33 -6.48 12.44 -4.90
CA ASP A 33 -7.41 11.32 -5.14
C ASP A 33 -7.91 11.32 -6.58
N GLU A 34 -8.29 12.49 -7.10
CA GLU A 34 -8.71 12.64 -8.50
C GLU A 34 -7.56 12.30 -9.49
N ALA A 35 -6.35 12.79 -9.22
CA ALA A 35 -5.19 12.49 -10.05
C ALA A 35 -4.86 11.00 -10.05
N LEU A 36 -4.89 10.38 -8.88
CA LEU A 36 -4.63 8.95 -8.72
C LEU A 36 -5.69 8.09 -9.44
N ALA A 37 -6.97 8.46 -9.33
CA ALA A 37 -8.04 7.80 -10.08
C ALA A 37 -7.83 7.89 -11.60
N LYS A 38 -7.40 9.05 -12.13
CA LYS A 38 -7.05 9.23 -13.55
C LYS A 38 -5.87 8.36 -13.97
N ILE A 39 -4.86 8.20 -13.10
CA ILE A 39 -3.72 7.31 -13.36
C ILE A 39 -4.20 5.87 -13.49
N ILE A 40 -5.02 5.38 -12.57
CA ILE A 40 -5.55 4.00 -12.65
C ILE A 40 -6.38 3.79 -13.92
N LYS A 41 -7.21 4.76 -14.29
CA LYS A 41 -8.01 4.72 -15.53
C LYS A 41 -7.18 4.87 -16.80
N GLY A 42 -5.91 5.28 -16.72
CA GLY A 42 -5.04 5.54 -17.86
C GLY A 42 -5.28 6.87 -18.58
N GLU A 43 -6.04 7.75 -17.97
CA GLU A 43 -6.27 9.14 -18.43
C GLU A 43 -5.05 10.03 -18.14
N ASP A 44 -4.34 9.74 -17.06
CA ASP A 44 -3.04 10.33 -16.70
C ASP A 44 -1.95 9.26 -16.91
N LYS A 45 -0.91 9.60 -17.66
CA LYS A 45 0.14 8.65 -18.07
C LYS A 45 1.33 8.57 -17.11
N ARG A 46 1.31 9.33 -16.03
CA ARG A 46 2.37 9.27 -15.02
C ARG A 46 2.48 7.87 -14.44
N LEU A 47 3.71 7.46 -14.14
CA LEU A 47 3.98 6.21 -13.46
C LEU A 47 3.65 6.35 -11.97
N LEU A 48 2.95 5.38 -11.39
CA LEU A 48 2.61 5.37 -9.97
C LEU A 48 3.74 4.73 -9.15
N LEU A 49 4.25 5.44 -8.14
CA LEU A 49 5.12 4.87 -7.11
C LEU A 49 4.41 4.86 -5.75
N VAL A 50 4.11 3.67 -5.23
CA VAL A 50 3.66 3.47 -3.85
C VAL A 50 4.90 3.11 -3.03
N ILE A 51 5.49 4.08 -2.33
CA ILE A 51 6.84 3.96 -1.75
C ILE A 51 6.91 4.49 -0.32
N GLY A 52 7.64 3.80 0.53
CA GLY A 52 7.88 4.20 1.93
C GLY A 52 8.24 3.03 2.82
N PRO A 53 8.32 3.25 4.14
CA PRO A 53 8.77 2.24 5.09
C PRO A 53 7.88 0.99 5.08
N CYS A 54 8.49 -0.15 5.43
CA CYS A 54 7.75 -1.39 5.64
C CYS A 54 6.72 -1.22 6.76
N SER A 55 7.08 -0.54 7.85
CA SER A 55 6.18 -0.15 8.95
C SER A 55 6.49 1.27 9.41
N SER A 56 5.43 2.00 9.81
CA SER A 56 5.53 3.34 10.41
C SER A 56 5.68 3.20 11.91
N ASP A 57 6.89 2.95 12.38
CA ASP A 57 7.22 2.63 13.78
C ASP A 57 7.73 3.82 14.60
N ASN A 58 8.23 4.86 13.93
CA ASN A 58 8.77 6.05 14.57
C ASN A 58 8.27 7.30 13.84
N GLU A 59 7.45 8.10 14.50
CA GLU A 59 6.78 9.26 13.91
C GLU A 59 7.77 10.26 13.28
N GLU A 60 8.81 10.65 14.01
CA GLU A 60 9.76 11.66 13.55
C GLU A 60 10.58 11.17 12.34
N ALA A 61 10.99 9.91 12.33
CA ALA A 61 11.70 9.32 11.19
C ALA A 61 10.80 9.17 9.95
N VAL A 62 9.52 8.83 10.16
CA VAL A 62 8.53 8.76 9.07
C VAL A 62 8.27 10.14 8.47
N LEU A 63 8.20 11.19 9.31
CA LEU A 63 8.03 12.57 8.84
C LEU A 63 9.28 13.11 8.13
N ASP A 64 10.49 12.82 8.64
CA ASP A 64 11.73 13.16 7.92
C ASP A 64 11.75 12.53 6.53
N TYR A 65 11.38 11.25 6.44
CA TYR A 65 11.24 10.55 5.15
C TYR A 65 10.18 11.22 4.26
N ALA A 66 9.02 11.57 4.81
CA ALA A 66 7.93 12.21 4.08
C ALA A 66 8.35 13.58 3.49
N HIS A 67 9.06 14.41 4.26
CA HIS A 67 9.56 15.70 3.78
C HIS A 67 10.56 15.55 2.64
N ARG A 68 11.49 14.60 2.73
CA ARG A 68 12.43 14.31 1.63
C ARG A 68 11.69 13.81 0.38
N LEU A 69 10.72 12.93 0.57
CA LEU A 69 9.94 12.36 -0.53
C LEU A 69 9.08 13.45 -1.23
N ALA A 70 8.52 14.38 -0.46
CA ALA A 70 7.77 15.51 -1.01
C ALA A 70 8.64 16.44 -1.86
N GLN A 71 9.87 16.73 -1.42
CA GLN A 71 10.82 17.50 -2.21
C GLN A 71 11.14 16.80 -3.54
N LEU A 72 11.41 15.51 -3.49
CA LEU A 72 11.70 14.73 -4.70
C LEU A 72 10.48 14.62 -5.62
N GLN A 73 9.25 14.50 -5.07
CA GLN A 73 8.01 14.50 -5.88
C GLN A 73 7.89 15.78 -6.72
N GLU A 74 8.23 16.95 -6.19
CA GLU A 74 8.19 18.21 -6.95
C GLU A 74 9.14 18.21 -8.17
N GLU A 75 10.26 17.50 -8.08
CA GLU A 75 11.25 17.41 -9.16
C GLU A 75 10.86 16.41 -10.27
N VAL A 76 10.04 15.39 -9.93
CA VAL A 76 9.68 14.28 -10.85
C VAL A 76 8.19 14.21 -11.21
N LYS A 77 7.38 15.18 -10.77
CA LYS A 77 5.90 15.17 -10.85
C LYS A 77 5.33 15.18 -12.26
N ASP A 78 6.13 15.57 -13.24
CA ASP A 78 5.75 15.57 -14.64
C ASP A 78 5.59 14.14 -15.21
N LYS A 79 6.33 13.16 -14.70
CA LYS A 79 6.31 11.77 -15.16
C LYS A 79 5.93 10.76 -14.08
N ILE A 80 6.10 11.09 -12.81
CA ILE A 80 5.91 10.20 -11.68
C ILE A 80 4.90 10.78 -10.68
N PHE A 81 3.98 9.95 -10.21
CA PHE A 81 3.08 10.27 -9.12
C PHE A 81 3.42 9.40 -7.91
N ILE A 82 3.82 10.02 -6.81
CA ILE A 82 4.23 9.32 -5.59
C ILE A 82 3.07 9.27 -4.60
N VAL A 83 2.79 8.08 -4.07
CA VAL A 83 1.93 7.82 -2.91
C VAL A 83 2.81 7.25 -1.81
N MET A 84 2.87 7.92 -0.66
CA MET A 84 3.71 7.48 0.44
C MET A 84 3.06 6.31 1.19
N ARG A 85 3.80 5.22 1.38
CA ARG A 85 3.39 4.12 2.27
C ARG A 85 3.50 4.56 3.72
N VAL A 86 2.37 4.47 4.44
CA VAL A 86 2.26 4.73 5.89
C VAL A 86 1.57 3.52 6.51
N TYR A 87 2.25 2.35 6.44
CA TYR A 87 1.69 1.09 6.90
C TYR A 87 1.73 1.00 8.42
N THR A 88 0.55 1.04 9.03
CA THR A 88 0.34 1.19 10.46
C THR A 88 -0.02 -0.10 11.19
N ALA A 89 -0.41 -1.14 10.46
CA ALA A 89 -0.66 -2.48 10.98
C ALA A 89 0.27 -3.50 10.29
N LYS A 90 0.69 -4.53 11.03
CA LYS A 90 1.59 -5.57 10.50
C LYS A 90 0.99 -6.96 10.72
N PRO A 91 0.75 -7.73 9.63
CA PRO A 91 0.30 -9.11 9.75
C PRO A 91 1.40 -9.99 10.34
N ARG A 92 1.07 -10.74 11.41
CA ARG A 92 1.96 -11.69 12.05
C ARG A 92 1.33 -13.07 12.06
N THR A 93 1.91 -14.00 11.31
CA THR A 93 1.35 -15.34 11.09
C THR A 93 1.11 -16.11 12.39
N ASN A 94 2.02 -15.99 13.38
CA ASN A 94 1.92 -16.62 14.70
C ASN A 94 1.55 -15.63 15.81
N GLY A 95 1.31 -14.36 15.50
CA GLY A 95 0.97 -13.33 16.48
C GLY A 95 2.17 -12.71 17.22
N ASP A 96 3.40 -13.16 16.96
CA ASP A 96 4.60 -12.64 17.64
C ASP A 96 5.22 -11.44 16.93
N GLY A 97 5.95 -10.60 17.68
CA GLY A 97 6.68 -9.43 17.21
C GLY A 97 5.82 -8.17 17.07
N TYR A 98 6.43 -7.09 16.62
CA TYR A 98 5.79 -5.78 16.47
C TYR A 98 4.58 -5.84 15.52
N LYS A 99 3.41 -5.43 16.03
CA LYS A 99 2.12 -5.53 15.33
C LYS A 99 1.70 -4.26 14.60
N GLY A 100 2.57 -3.25 14.59
CA GLY A 100 2.33 -1.95 13.97
C GLY A 100 1.86 -0.89 14.95
N LEU A 101 1.95 0.38 14.50
CA LEU A 101 1.64 1.58 15.29
C LEU A 101 0.24 1.53 15.93
N ILE A 102 -0.74 0.96 15.22
CA ILE A 102 -2.12 0.86 15.72
C ILE A 102 -2.25 -0.02 16.98
N HIS A 103 -1.36 -0.98 17.16
CA HIS A 103 -1.37 -1.87 18.32
C HIS A 103 -0.37 -1.43 19.40
N GLN A 104 0.80 -0.96 18.96
CA GLN A 104 1.96 -0.63 19.78
C GLN A 104 2.50 0.74 19.35
N PRO A 105 1.91 1.84 19.87
CA PRO A 105 2.41 3.21 19.61
C PRO A 105 3.87 3.40 20.05
N ASP A 106 4.25 2.71 21.12
CA ASP A 106 5.65 2.46 21.50
C ASP A 106 6.01 1.05 21.04
N ALA A 107 6.98 0.94 20.13
CA ALA A 107 7.37 -0.33 19.51
C ALA A 107 7.91 -1.37 20.55
N GLU A 108 8.40 -0.92 21.70
CA GLU A 108 8.87 -1.74 22.81
C GLU A 108 7.84 -1.86 23.94
N GLY A 109 6.71 -1.14 23.84
CA GLY A 109 5.66 -1.10 24.85
C GLY A 109 4.60 -2.18 24.69
N ASP A 110 3.67 -2.19 25.66
CA ASP A 110 2.48 -3.03 25.64
C ASP A 110 1.46 -2.57 24.58
N VAL A 111 0.50 -3.43 24.25
CA VAL A 111 -0.61 -3.12 23.35
C VAL A 111 -1.54 -2.08 23.98
N ASP A 112 -1.70 -0.93 23.31
CA ASP A 112 -2.68 0.12 23.61
C ASP A 112 -3.41 0.56 22.33
N LEU A 113 -4.56 -0.06 22.08
CA LEU A 113 -5.32 0.20 20.83
C LEU A 113 -5.90 1.61 20.77
N LEU A 114 -6.29 2.21 21.90
CA LEU A 114 -6.82 3.58 21.90
C LEU A 114 -5.75 4.62 21.60
N ALA A 115 -4.58 4.48 22.25
CA ALA A 115 -3.43 5.31 21.95
C ALA A 115 -2.95 5.07 20.51
N GLY A 116 -2.96 3.80 20.06
CA GLY A 116 -2.57 3.43 18.69
C GLY A 116 -3.45 4.07 17.61
N VAL A 117 -4.77 4.01 17.74
CA VAL A 117 -5.70 4.66 16.80
C VAL A 117 -5.44 6.17 16.72
N LYS A 118 -5.23 6.84 17.86
CA LYS A 118 -4.91 8.27 17.90
C LYS A 118 -3.55 8.59 17.27
N ALA A 119 -2.53 7.77 17.56
CA ALA A 119 -1.18 7.94 17.00
C ALA A 119 -1.17 7.77 15.48
N VAL A 120 -1.86 6.74 14.95
CA VAL A 120 -1.99 6.53 13.50
C VAL A 120 -2.64 7.74 12.85
N ARG A 121 -3.78 8.20 13.36
CA ARG A 121 -4.48 9.33 12.78
C ARG A 121 -3.64 10.62 12.85
N HIS A 122 -2.95 10.84 13.96
CA HIS A 122 -2.04 11.97 14.13
C HIS A 122 -0.93 11.95 13.07
N LEU A 123 -0.21 10.84 12.95
CA LEU A 123 0.86 10.68 11.96
C LEU A 123 0.37 10.88 10.52
N GLN A 124 -0.72 10.19 10.14
CA GLN A 124 -1.28 10.27 8.79
C GLN A 124 -1.72 11.70 8.44
N SER A 125 -2.42 12.40 9.34
CA SER A 125 -2.83 13.79 9.11
C SER A 125 -1.64 14.74 9.05
N ARG A 126 -0.62 14.57 9.90
CA ARG A 126 0.61 15.37 9.84
C ARG A 126 1.32 15.25 8.50
N ILE A 127 1.49 14.03 8.00
CA ILE A 127 2.12 13.82 6.67
C ILE A 127 1.38 14.61 5.60
N ILE A 128 0.05 14.51 5.53
CA ILE A 128 -0.73 15.22 4.52
C ILE A 128 -0.64 16.74 4.70
N ILE A 129 -0.77 17.23 5.94
CA ILE A 129 -0.74 18.69 6.24
C ILE A 129 0.63 19.29 5.96
N GLU A 130 1.70 18.59 6.37
CA GLU A 130 3.06 19.14 6.30
C GLU A 130 3.69 18.97 4.90
N THR A 131 3.28 17.97 4.13
CA THR A 131 3.95 17.62 2.87
C THR A 131 3.06 17.66 1.64
N GLY A 132 1.73 17.61 1.80
CA GLY A 132 0.78 17.48 0.69
C GLY A 132 0.79 16.12 -0.01
N LEU A 133 1.60 15.15 0.43
CA LEU A 133 1.67 13.83 -0.19
C LEU A 133 0.39 13.02 0.07
N PRO A 134 -0.13 12.31 -0.96
CA PRO A 134 -1.12 11.26 -0.76
C PRO A 134 -0.48 10.07 -0.05
N ILE A 135 -1.26 9.40 0.78
CA ILE A 135 -0.78 8.28 1.60
C ILE A 135 -1.52 6.98 1.32
N ALA A 136 -0.81 5.87 1.54
CA ALA A 136 -1.32 4.51 1.42
C ALA A 136 -1.15 3.73 2.72
N ASP A 137 -2.16 2.92 3.08
CA ASP A 137 -2.03 1.93 4.15
C ASP A 137 -2.56 0.56 3.71
N GLU A 138 -2.17 -0.51 4.41
CA GLU A 138 -2.70 -1.85 4.20
C GLU A 138 -3.96 -2.04 5.05
N MET A 139 -5.08 -2.39 4.42
CA MET A 139 -6.29 -2.78 5.12
C MET A 139 -6.10 -4.19 5.70
N LEU A 140 -5.50 -4.28 6.88
CA LEU A 140 -5.31 -5.55 7.58
C LEU A 140 -6.57 -5.96 8.34
N TYR A 141 -7.27 -5.01 8.92
CA TYR A 141 -8.53 -5.20 9.64
C TYR A 141 -9.58 -4.28 9.04
N PRO A 142 -10.54 -4.80 8.25
CA PRO A 142 -11.59 -3.98 7.64
C PRO A 142 -12.38 -3.15 8.65
N SER A 143 -12.62 -3.68 9.84
CA SER A 143 -13.31 -2.98 10.94
C SER A 143 -12.65 -1.68 11.40
N ASN A 144 -11.38 -1.45 11.05
CA ASN A 144 -10.67 -0.21 11.39
C ASN A 144 -10.82 0.88 10.30
N LEU A 145 -11.44 0.58 9.17
CA LEU A 145 -11.55 1.51 8.03
C LEU A 145 -12.15 2.85 8.46
N ASP A 146 -13.22 2.82 9.23
CA ASP A 146 -13.95 4.02 9.68
C ASP A 146 -13.08 5.03 10.45
N PHE A 147 -11.95 4.63 10.99
CA PHE A 147 -11.04 5.54 11.69
C PHE A 147 -10.15 6.36 10.77
N PHE A 148 -9.85 5.88 9.54
CA PHE A 148 -8.76 6.41 8.71
C PHE A 148 -9.13 6.67 7.25
N GLU A 149 -10.26 6.19 6.75
CA GLU A 149 -10.62 6.23 5.31
C GLU A 149 -10.55 7.63 4.70
N ASP A 150 -10.92 8.66 5.47
CA ASP A 150 -10.93 10.05 5.04
C ASP A 150 -9.53 10.64 4.81
N LEU A 151 -8.47 9.98 5.30
CA LEU A 151 -7.07 10.38 5.12
C LEU A 151 -6.37 9.62 3.99
N LEU A 152 -6.78 8.37 3.73
CA LEU A 152 -6.08 7.51 2.78
C LEU A 152 -6.48 7.82 1.33
N SER A 153 -5.48 7.88 0.45
CA SER A 153 -5.66 8.01 -1.00
C SER A 153 -5.50 6.68 -1.74
N TYR A 154 -4.98 5.66 -1.05
CA TYR A 154 -4.73 4.33 -1.59
C TYR A 154 -4.82 3.26 -0.51
N HIS A 155 -5.51 2.16 -0.80
CA HIS A 155 -5.54 0.98 0.05
C HIS A 155 -4.82 -0.21 -0.59
N ALA A 156 -4.13 -1.01 0.22
CA ALA A 156 -3.61 -2.30 -0.22
C ALA A 156 -4.31 -3.44 0.51
N ILE A 157 -4.68 -4.49 -0.22
CA ILE A 157 -5.13 -5.76 0.34
C ILE A 157 -3.94 -6.72 0.34
N GLY A 158 -3.54 -7.14 1.53
CA GLY A 158 -2.36 -7.98 1.73
C GLY A 158 -2.51 -9.39 1.18
N ALA A 159 -1.39 -10.06 0.96
CA ALA A 159 -1.35 -11.43 0.42
C ALA A 159 -2.02 -12.49 1.31
N ARG A 160 -2.15 -12.21 2.62
CA ARG A 160 -2.85 -13.09 3.57
C ARG A 160 -4.34 -12.78 3.67
N SER A 161 -4.75 -11.59 3.24
CA SER A 161 -6.13 -11.09 3.34
C SER A 161 -6.90 -11.20 2.02
N VAL A 162 -6.23 -11.37 0.88
CA VAL A 162 -6.85 -11.37 -0.45
C VAL A 162 -7.87 -12.49 -0.67
N GLU A 163 -7.83 -13.55 0.11
CA GLU A 163 -8.80 -14.67 0.07
C GLU A 163 -10.03 -14.40 0.95
N ASP A 164 -9.94 -13.47 1.89
CA ASP A 164 -11.01 -13.18 2.84
C ASP A 164 -12.15 -12.40 2.20
N GLN A 165 -13.38 -12.86 2.46
CA GLN A 165 -14.59 -12.32 1.87
C GLN A 165 -14.89 -10.89 2.33
N GLU A 166 -14.67 -10.58 3.61
CA GLU A 166 -14.95 -9.27 4.16
C GLU A 166 -14.04 -8.21 3.53
N HIS A 167 -12.74 -8.50 3.37
CA HIS A 167 -11.80 -7.59 2.70
C HIS A 167 -12.24 -7.27 1.27
N ARG A 168 -12.68 -8.28 0.49
CA ARG A 168 -13.16 -8.09 -0.87
C ARG A 168 -14.43 -7.23 -0.94
N PHE A 169 -15.36 -7.46 -0.02
CA PHE A 169 -16.63 -6.75 0.02
C PHE A 169 -16.45 -5.33 0.52
N VAL A 170 -15.66 -5.10 1.57
CA VAL A 170 -15.35 -3.75 2.04
C VAL A 170 -14.61 -2.94 0.96
N ALA A 171 -13.67 -3.56 0.24
CA ALA A 171 -12.97 -2.91 -0.86
C ALA A 171 -13.90 -2.41 -1.98
N SER A 172 -15.09 -3.02 -2.16
CA SER A 172 -16.08 -2.58 -3.14
C SER A 172 -16.80 -1.28 -2.77
N GLY A 173 -16.70 -0.86 -1.51
CA GLY A 173 -17.27 0.40 -1.00
C GLY A 173 -16.24 1.51 -0.79
N ILE A 174 -14.98 1.30 -1.18
CA ILE A 174 -13.91 2.29 -1.07
C ILE A 174 -13.88 3.15 -2.34
N ASP A 175 -13.87 4.48 -2.19
CA ASP A 175 -13.92 5.43 -3.31
C ASP A 175 -12.53 5.74 -3.93
N VAL A 176 -11.44 5.24 -3.32
CA VAL A 176 -10.07 5.44 -3.81
C VAL A 176 -9.45 4.13 -4.34
N PRO A 177 -8.35 4.20 -5.10
CA PRO A 177 -7.68 3.01 -5.61
C PRO A 177 -7.34 1.98 -4.53
N THR A 178 -7.67 0.72 -4.82
CA THR A 178 -7.40 -0.41 -3.93
C THR A 178 -6.64 -1.50 -4.67
N GLY A 179 -5.38 -1.71 -4.29
CA GLY A 179 -4.50 -2.72 -4.89
C GLY A 179 -4.59 -4.06 -4.17
N PHE A 180 -4.86 -5.13 -4.93
CA PHE A 180 -4.93 -6.50 -4.43
C PHE A 180 -3.60 -7.22 -4.68
N LYS A 181 -2.88 -7.60 -3.63
CA LYS A 181 -1.70 -8.46 -3.76
C LYS A 181 -2.12 -9.88 -4.12
N ASN A 182 -1.36 -10.55 -5.00
CA ASN A 182 -1.56 -11.99 -5.16
C ASN A 182 -1.24 -12.70 -3.82
N PRO A 183 -1.94 -13.83 -3.51
CA PRO A 183 -1.71 -14.57 -2.28
C PRO A 183 -0.28 -15.12 -2.21
N THR A 184 0.15 -15.51 -1.02
CA THR A 184 1.47 -16.10 -0.79
C THR A 184 1.72 -17.37 -1.60
N SER A 185 0.66 -18.10 -1.98
CA SER A 185 0.71 -19.26 -2.88
C SER A 185 1.00 -18.91 -4.34
N GLY A 186 0.90 -17.63 -4.74
CA GLY A 186 1.10 -17.18 -6.10
C GLY A 186 -0.09 -17.41 -7.06
N ASN A 187 -1.23 -17.90 -6.57
CA ASN A 187 -2.40 -18.16 -7.41
C ASN A 187 -3.06 -16.84 -7.86
N LEU A 188 -2.76 -16.41 -9.08
CA LEU A 188 -3.31 -15.19 -9.66
C LEU A 188 -4.86 -15.20 -9.76
N ASN A 189 -5.50 -16.36 -9.92
CA ASN A 189 -6.97 -16.42 -9.99
C ASN A 189 -7.61 -15.93 -8.68
N VAL A 190 -6.98 -16.18 -7.54
CA VAL A 190 -7.46 -15.71 -6.23
C VAL A 190 -7.47 -14.19 -6.19
N MET A 191 -6.38 -13.55 -6.64
CA MET A 191 -6.26 -12.09 -6.73
C MET A 191 -7.30 -11.51 -7.68
N PHE A 192 -7.43 -12.06 -8.90
CA PHE A 192 -8.37 -11.57 -9.89
C PHE A 192 -9.84 -11.77 -9.47
N ASN A 193 -10.17 -12.86 -8.79
CA ASN A 193 -11.49 -13.03 -8.17
C ASN A 193 -11.75 -11.96 -7.08
N GLY A 194 -10.72 -11.60 -6.30
CA GLY A 194 -10.81 -10.51 -5.32
C GLY A 194 -11.09 -9.16 -5.96
N ILE A 195 -10.38 -8.83 -7.05
CA ILE A 195 -10.59 -7.61 -7.83
C ILE A 195 -11.99 -7.59 -8.44
N TYR A 196 -12.43 -8.73 -9.04
CA TYR A 196 -13.77 -8.85 -9.59
C TYR A 196 -14.85 -8.59 -8.53
N ALA A 197 -14.72 -9.21 -7.35
CA ALA A 197 -15.66 -8.97 -6.25
C ALA A 197 -15.67 -7.50 -5.81
N ALA A 198 -14.51 -6.86 -5.74
CA ALA A 198 -14.39 -5.46 -5.35
C ALA A 198 -14.92 -4.49 -6.43
N GLN A 199 -14.82 -4.82 -7.71
CA GLN A 199 -15.38 -3.99 -8.79
C GLN A 199 -16.90 -4.09 -8.93
N ASN A 200 -17.55 -5.03 -8.24
CA ASN A 200 -19.00 -5.25 -8.32
C ASN A 200 -19.70 -4.86 -7.02
N GLN A 201 -20.99 -4.54 -7.14
CA GLN A 201 -21.84 -4.22 -6.00
C GLN A 201 -21.93 -5.40 -5.02
N GLN A 202 -21.88 -5.08 -3.72
CA GLN A 202 -21.98 -6.07 -2.65
C GLN A 202 -23.08 -5.68 -1.65
N HIS A 203 -23.59 -6.68 -0.92
CA HIS A 203 -24.60 -6.50 0.12
C HIS A 203 -24.27 -7.42 1.30
N PHE A 204 -23.89 -6.85 2.43
CA PHE A 204 -23.36 -7.60 3.59
C PHE A 204 -23.54 -6.85 4.90
N ILE A 205 -23.10 -7.44 6.01
CA ILE A 205 -23.09 -6.78 7.32
C ILE A 205 -21.66 -6.28 7.59
N PHE A 206 -21.54 -4.97 7.87
CA PHE A 206 -20.28 -4.35 8.23
C PHE A 206 -20.45 -3.43 9.44
N ASN A 207 -19.57 -3.56 10.45
CA ASN A 207 -19.59 -2.76 11.68
C ASN A 207 -20.99 -2.66 12.35
N GLY A 208 -21.76 -3.77 12.31
CA GLY A 208 -23.09 -3.85 12.92
C GLY A 208 -24.23 -3.24 12.10
N ALA A 209 -23.96 -2.82 10.86
CA ALA A 209 -24.96 -2.30 9.93
C ALA A 209 -25.13 -3.20 8.71
N GLU A 210 -26.32 -3.22 8.10
CA GLU A 210 -26.55 -3.73 6.76
C GLU A 210 -26.09 -2.69 5.75
N VAL A 211 -25.09 -3.04 4.90
CA VAL A 211 -24.49 -2.13 3.94
C VAL A 211 -24.63 -2.64 2.51
N LYS A 212 -24.75 -1.70 1.56
CA LYS A 212 -24.65 -1.93 0.13
C LYS A 212 -23.54 -1.06 -0.43
N THR A 213 -22.79 -1.60 -1.37
CA THR A 213 -21.70 -0.91 -2.06
C THR A 213 -21.99 -0.81 -3.54
N ASP A 214 -21.36 0.16 -4.22
CA ASP A 214 -21.56 0.39 -5.66
C ASP A 214 -20.53 -0.32 -6.54
N GLY A 215 -19.50 -0.87 -5.94
CA GLY A 215 -18.32 -1.41 -6.62
C GLY A 215 -17.23 -0.35 -6.79
N ASN A 216 -15.97 -0.79 -6.68
CA ASN A 216 -14.79 0.08 -6.84
C ASN A 216 -14.08 -0.23 -8.17
N PRO A 217 -14.33 0.54 -9.25
CA PRO A 217 -13.71 0.31 -10.56
C PRO A 217 -12.19 0.57 -10.56
N LEU A 218 -11.64 1.14 -9.47
CA LEU A 218 -10.22 1.42 -9.30
C LEU A 218 -9.48 0.27 -8.59
N ALA A 219 -10.17 -0.84 -8.26
CA ALA A 219 -9.54 -2.05 -7.72
C ALA A 219 -8.64 -2.69 -8.80
N HIS A 220 -7.38 -3.00 -8.43
CA HIS A 220 -6.36 -3.44 -9.39
C HIS A 220 -5.34 -4.42 -8.78
N ALA A 221 -4.43 -4.95 -9.61
CA ALA A 221 -3.49 -6.00 -9.24
C ALA A 221 -2.16 -5.46 -8.70
N ILE A 222 -1.60 -6.18 -7.70
CA ILE A 222 -0.22 -6.01 -7.23
C ILE A 222 0.48 -7.38 -7.29
N LEU A 223 1.53 -7.48 -8.10
CA LEU A 223 2.36 -8.68 -8.21
C LEU A 223 3.52 -8.63 -7.21
N ARG A 224 3.50 -9.53 -6.22
CA ARG A 224 4.45 -9.52 -5.09
C ARG A 224 5.35 -10.76 -4.99
N GLY A 225 5.30 -11.65 -6.00
CA GLY A 225 5.92 -12.95 -5.94
C GLY A 225 5.12 -13.95 -5.09
N ALA A 226 5.69 -15.11 -4.89
CA ALA A 226 5.08 -16.21 -4.14
C ALA A 226 6.14 -17.01 -3.37
N ASN A 227 5.66 -17.89 -2.50
CA ASN A 227 6.48 -18.88 -1.83
C ASN A 227 5.88 -20.26 -2.05
N ASN A 228 6.68 -21.21 -2.55
CA ASN A 228 6.19 -22.56 -2.77
C ASN A 228 6.22 -23.40 -1.48
N GLU A 229 5.68 -24.60 -1.54
CA GLU A 229 5.61 -25.55 -0.42
C GLU A 229 6.99 -25.91 0.20
N ASN A 230 8.07 -25.72 -0.57
CA ASN A 230 9.45 -25.97 -0.13
C ASN A 230 10.12 -24.70 0.42
N GLY A 231 9.40 -23.59 0.54
CA GLY A 231 9.93 -22.32 1.03
C GLY A 231 10.79 -21.56 0.01
N GLN A 232 10.72 -21.90 -1.29
CA GLN A 232 11.43 -21.19 -2.33
C GLN A 232 10.63 -20.03 -2.85
N ASN A 233 11.27 -18.87 -3.03
CA ASN A 233 10.65 -17.71 -3.66
C ASN A 233 10.40 -17.96 -5.15
N LEU A 234 9.19 -17.65 -5.59
CA LEU A 234 8.79 -17.66 -6.98
C LEU A 234 8.46 -16.22 -7.36
N VAL A 235 9.26 -15.66 -8.24
CA VAL A 235 9.07 -14.28 -8.71
C VAL A 235 7.92 -14.21 -9.74
N ASN A 236 7.34 -13.00 -9.94
CA ASN A 236 6.29 -12.80 -10.93
C ASN A 236 6.37 -11.43 -11.63
N TYR A 237 7.60 -10.96 -11.90
CA TYR A 237 7.90 -9.71 -12.59
C TYR A 237 8.69 -9.88 -13.91
N HIS A 238 9.07 -11.11 -14.27
CA HIS A 238 9.70 -11.35 -15.57
C HIS A 238 8.69 -11.13 -16.71
N TYR A 239 9.20 -10.96 -17.92
CA TYR A 239 8.38 -10.67 -19.09
C TYR A 239 7.19 -11.65 -19.24
N GLU A 240 7.46 -12.95 -19.12
CA GLU A 240 6.45 -14.01 -19.27
C GLU A 240 5.40 -13.96 -18.15
N ASP A 241 5.80 -13.58 -16.93
CA ASP A 241 4.89 -13.44 -15.80
C ASP A 241 3.95 -12.23 -16.00
N LEU A 242 4.50 -11.12 -16.47
CA LEU A 242 3.72 -9.92 -16.79
C LEU A 242 2.72 -10.21 -17.90
N VAL A 243 3.14 -10.82 -19.02
CA VAL A 243 2.24 -11.21 -20.11
C VAL A 243 1.13 -12.14 -19.61
N LYS A 244 1.45 -13.14 -18.78
CA LYS A 244 0.47 -14.01 -18.17
C LYS A 244 -0.54 -13.28 -17.29
N ALA A 245 -0.10 -12.25 -16.55
CA ALA A 245 -1.00 -11.43 -15.75
C ALA A 245 -1.93 -10.57 -16.61
N LEU A 246 -1.42 -10.01 -17.72
CA LEU A 246 -2.20 -9.26 -18.71
C LEU A 246 -3.30 -10.13 -19.33
N ASP A 247 -2.94 -11.34 -19.78
CA ASP A 247 -3.91 -12.30 -20.38
C ASP A 247 -5.03 -12.62 -19.39
N LYS A 248 -4.71 -12.74 -18.09
CA LYS A 248 -5.72 -12.95 -17.06
C LYS A 248 -6.64 -11.76 -16.86
N TYR A 249 -6.13 -10.53 -16.87
CA TYR A 249 -6.97 -9.33 -16.82
C TYR A 249 -8.05 -9.36 -17.91
N SER A 250 -7.62 -9.65 -19.14
CA SER A 250 -8.53 -9.79 -20.29
C SER A 250 -9.58 -10.87 -20.07
N THR A 251 -9.18 -12.03 -19.52
CA THR A 251 -10.07 -13.17 -19.30
C THR A 251 -11.16 -12.88 -18.25
N PHE A 252 -10.83 -12.09 -17.21
CA PHE A 252 -11.77 -11.75 -16.14
C PHE A 252 -12.72 -10.59 -16.48
N GLY A 253 -12.50 -9.86 -17.59
CA GLY A 253 -13.35 -8.75 -18.03
C GLY A 253 -13.38 -7.60 -17.01
N LEU A 254 -12.25 -7.34 -16.34
CA LEU A 254 -12.13 -6.32 -15.30
C LEU A 254 -12.00 -4.92 -15.90
N GLU A 255 -12.50 -3.93 -15.17
CA GLU A 255 -12.34 -2.53 -15.53
C GLU A 255 -10.92 -2.03 -15.22
N ASN A 256 -10.47 -1.02 -15.98
CA ASN A 256 -9.22 -0.29 -15.75
C ASN A 256 -8.01 -1.21 -15.48
N PRO A 257 -7.57 -2.04 -16.45
CA PRO A 257 -6.42 -2.91 -16.27
C PRO A 257 -5.19 -2.13 -15.80
N PHE A 258 -4.74 -2.42 -14.58
CA PHE A 258 -3.60 -1.76 -13.96
C PHE A 258 -2.85 -2.75 -13.06
N ILE A 259 -1.53 -2.81 -13.21
CA ILE A 259 -0.65 -3.67 -12.43
C ILE A 259 0.43 -2.82 -11.76
N LEU A 260 0.57 -2.95 -10.45
CA LEU A 260 1.77 -2.59 -9.71
C LEU A 260 2.68 -3.81 -9.55
N VAL A 261 3.99 -3.62 -9.70
CA VAL A 261 4.98 -4.63 -9.31
C VAL A 261 5.53 -4.25 -7.94
N ASP A 262 5.24 -5.10 -6.95
CA ASP A 262 5.87 -5.03 -5.63
C ASP A 262 7.29 -5.59 -5.77
N THR A 263 8.27 -4.72 -5.63
CA THR A 263 9.68 -5.03 -5.88
C THR A 263 10.38 -5.69 -4.69
N ASN A 264 9.73 -5.73 -3.53
CA ASN A 264 10.23 -6.43 -2.34
C ASN A 264 9.56 -7.81 -2.17
N HIS A 265 9.28 -8.24 -0.96
CA HIS A 265 8.64 -9.50 -0.59
C HIS A 265 9.28 -10.71 -1.32
N ASP A 266 8.47 -11.60 -1.91
CA ASP A 266 9.01 -12.81 -2.56
C ASP A 266 9.62 -12.51 -3.94
N ASN A 267 9.33 -11.36 -4.55
CA ASN A 267 9.99 -10.93 -5.78
C ASN A 267 11.49 -10.65 -5.58
N SER A 268 11.89 -10.12 -4.41
CA SER A 268 13.29 -9.90 -4.06
C SER A 268 13.88 -10.95 -3.12
N GLY A 269 13.04 -11.89 -2.63
CA GLY A 269 13.40 -12.76 -1.51
C GLY A 269 13.71 -11.96 -0.24
N LYS A 270 13.12 -10.78 -0.08
CA LYS A 270 13.39 -9.80 0.99
C LYS A 270 14.83 -9.28 1.02
N ASN A 271 15.55 -9.39 -0.08
CA ASN A 271 16.83 -8.72 -0.27
C ASN A 271 16.54 -7.32 -0.83
N PHE A 272 16.59 -6.30 0.04
CA PHE A 272 16.17 -4.94 -0.31
C PHE A 272 16.90 -4.34 -1.51
N ILE A 273 18.17 -4.70 -1.76
CA ILE A 273 18.94 -4.14 -2.89
C ILE A 273 18.42 -4.66 -4.24
N GLU A 274 17.79 -5.84 -4.28
CA GLU A 274 17.22 -6.41 -5.50
C GLU A 274 16.06 -5.56 -6.04
N GLN A 275 15.42 -4.75 -5.21
CA GLN A 275 14.35 -3.85 -5.65
C GLN A 275 14.81 -2.97 -6.82
N VAL A 276 16.05 -2.48 -6.78
CA VAL A 276 16.64 -1.65 -7.86
C VAL A 276 16.72 -2.43 -9.18
N ARG A 277 17.23 -3.67 -9.11
CA ARG A 277 17.35 -4.53 -10.30
C ARG A 277 15.97 -4.88 -10.88
N ILE A 278 15.00 -5.19 -10.02
CA ILE A 278 13.62 -5.53 -10.41
C ILE A 278 12.97 -4.36 -11.15
N VAL A 279 13.07 -3.14 -10.61
CA VAL A 279 12.58 -1.93 -11.29
C VAL A 279 13.18 -1.80 -12.69
N ARG A 280 14.51 -1.94 -12.82
CA ARG A 280 15.20 -1.83 -14.12
C ARG A 280 14.73 -2.86 -15.14
N GLU A 281 14.50 -4.10 -14.70
CA GLU A 281 14.01 -5.18 -15.56
C GLU A 281 12.58 -4.90 -16.04
N VAL A 282 11.69 -4.49 -15.13
CA VAL A 282 10.31 -4.16 -15.50
C VAL A 282 10.25 -2.94 -16.44
N LEU A 283 11.07 -1.91 -16.22
CA LEU A 283 11.18 -0.78 -17.15
C LEU A 283 11.63 -1.23 -18.53
N LEU A 284 12.63 -2.13 -18.62
CA LEU A 284 13.07 -2.69 -19.89
C LEU A 284 11.94 -3.48 -20.59
N ASN A 285 11.17 -4.26 -19.84
CA ASN A 285 10.02 -4.99 -20.38
C ASN A 285 8.93 -4.04 -20.91
N ARG A 286 8.72 -2.89 -20.26
CA ARG A 286 7.81 -1.82 -20.71
C ARG A 286 8.30 -1.16 -22.03
N GLU A 287 9.61 -0.93 -22.15
CA GLU A 287 10.22 -0.40 -23.39
C GLU A 287 10.07 -1.39 -24.56
N TRP A 288 10.07 -2.69 -24.26
CA TRP A 288 10.01 -3.77 -25.25
C TRP A 288 8.59 -4.10 -25.74
N ASP A 289 7.58 -4.05 -24.86
CA ASP A 289 6.19 -4.44 -25.16
C ASP A 289 5.21 -3.35 -24.68
N GLU A 290 4.54 -2.71 -25.63
CA GLU A 290 3.57 -1.64 -25.37
C GLU A 290 2.40 -2.11 -24.51
N ARG A 291 1.96 -3.39 -24.61
CA ARG A 291 0.90 -3.95 -23.76
C ARG A 291 1.34 -3.96 -22.27
N ILE A 292 2.63 -4.26 -22.02
CA ILE A 292 3.20 -4.17 -20.67
C ILE A 292 3.26 -2.70 -20.25
N ALA A 293 3.71 -1.80 -21.12
CA ALA A 293 3.76 -0.37 -20.81
C ALA A 293 2.40 0.22 -20.44
N ASP A 294 1.34 -0.20 -21.13
CA ASP A 294 -0.02 0.29 -20.93
C ASP A 294 -0.70 -0.26 -19.67
N THR A 295 -0.25 -1.43 -19.16
CA THR A 295 -0.90 -2.10 -18.03
C THR A 295 -0.06 -2.09 -16.77
N VAL A 296 1.27 -2.35 -16.87
CA VAL A 296 2.21 -2.32 -15.74
C VAL A 296 2.70 -0.90 -15.55
N ARG A 297 1.94 -0.10 -14.82
CA ARG A 297 2.13 1.36 -14.74
C ARG A 297 2.57 1.84 -13.36
N GLY A 298 3.21 0.98 -12.57
CA GLY A 298 3.76 1.43 -11.32
C GLY A 298 4.51 0.36 -10.52
N PHE A 299 5.12 0.82 -9.44
CA PHE A 299 5.89 0.01 -8.51
C PHE A 299 5.43 0.23 -7.07
N MET A 300 5.55 -0.83 -6.27
CA MET A 300 5.49 -0.75 -4.81
C MET A 300 6.88 -1.04 -4.26
N ILE A 301 7.47 -0.09 -3.52
CA ILE A 301 8.86 -0.13 -3.07
C ILE A 301 8.92 0.04 -1.56
N GLU A 302 9.66 -0.82 -0.87
CA GLU A 302 9.94 -0.63 0.55
C GLU A 302 11.25 0.14 0.74
N SER A 303 11.11 1.36 1.26
CA SER A 303 12.17 2.34 1.41
C SER A 303 12.03 3.09 2.73
N TYR A 304 13.16 3.42 3.36
CA TYR A 304 13.20 4.25 4.56
C TYR A 304 14.45 5.14 4.54
N LEU A 305 14.85 5.71 5.70
CA LEU A 305 16.03 6.58 5.76
C LEU A 305 17.33 5.77 5.64
N GLU A 306 17.40 4.61 6.30
CA GLU A 306 18.59 3.75 6.36
C GLU A 306 18.36 2.38 5.68
N ASP A 307 19.44 1.83 5.13
CA ASP A 307 19.41 0.52 4.46
C ASP A 307 19.14 -0.65 5.41
N GLY A 308 18.33 -1.59 4.94
CA GLY A 308 18.14 -2.89 5.58
C GLY A 308 17.13 -2.85 6.72
N ARG A 309 17.37 -3.66 7.74
CA ARG A 309 16.53 -3.78 8.93
C ARG A 309 17.37 -3.91 10.21
N GLN A 310 16.73 -3.72 11.34
CA GLN A 310 17.24 -3.96 12.69
C GLN A 310 16.22 -4.77 13.50
N ASP A 311 16.67 -5.42 14.55
CA ASP A 311 15.78 -6.19 15.43
C ASP A 311 15.23 -5.35 16.59
N THR A 312 16.02 -4.36 17.04
CA THR A 312 15.66 -3.35 18.05
C THR A 312 15.78 -1.94 17.43
N PRO A 313 14.97 -0.95 17.84
CA PRO A 313 14.93 0.38 17.23
C PRO A 313 16.10 1.29 17.67
N GLU A 314 17.35 0.87 17.44
CA GLU A 314 18.57 1.58 17.85
C GLU A 314 19.01 2.65 16.83
N ILE A 315 18.81 2.37 15.54
CA ILE A 315 19.22 3.25 14.44
C ILE A 315 18.01 4.02 13.93
N TYR A 316 18.06 5.33 14.03
CA TYR A 316 17.01 6.23 13.53
C TYR A 316 16.72 5.99 12.06
N GLY A 317 15.44 5.82 11.72
CA GLY A 317 14.99 5.63 10.34
C GLY A 317 15.41 4.31 9.68
N LYS A 318 15.78 3.29 10.46
CA LYS A 318 16.03 1.94 9.99
C LYS A 318 14.87 1.03 10.35
N SER A 319 14.36 0.26 9.37
CA SER A 319 13.19 -0.59 9.55
C SER A 319 13.36 -1.64 10.66
N ILE A 320 12.33 -1.82 11.48
CA ILE A 320 12.23 -2.90 12.49
C ILE A 320 11.40 -4.10 11.98
N THR A 321 11.01 -4.08 10.71
CA THR A 321 10.25 -5.14 10.07
C THR A 321 10.99 -5.69 8.84
N ASP A 322 10.47 -5.61 7.62
CA ASP A 322 11.20 -6.08 6.44
C ASP A 322 12.28 -5.07 6.02
N PRO A 323 13.40 -5.55 5.43
CA PRO A 323 14.51 -4.68 5.00
C PRO A 323 14.06 -3.67 3.92
N CYS A 324 14.46 -2.41 4.08
CA CYS A 324 14.13 -1.30 3.19
C CYS A 324 15.37 -0.77 2.44
N LEU A 325 15.16 -0.16 1.26
CA LEU A 325 16.15 0.70 0.63
C LEU A 325 16.35 1.96 1.48
N GLY A 326 17.57 2.35 1.73
CA GLY A 326 17.89 3.63 2.35
C GLY A 326 17.68 4.81 1.39
N TRP A 327 17.58 6.02 1.96
CA TRP A 327 17.22 7.23 1.21
C TRP A 327 18.11 7.50 -0.01
N ALA A 328 19.43 7.41 0.13
CA ALA A 328 20.34 7.70 -0.98
C ALA A 328 20.09 6.82 -2.22
N LYS A 329 19.77 5.54 -2.01
CA LYS A 329 19.43 4.60 -3.10
C LYS A 329 18.04 4.88 -3.65
N THR A 330 17.11 5.28 -2.80
CA THR A 330 15.74 5.64 -3.16
C THR A 330 15.72 6.87 -4.07
N ASP A 331 16.39 7.95 -3.68
CA ASP A 331 16.51 9.16 -4.48
C ASP A 331 17.11 8.86 -5.86
N SER A 332 18.24 8.14 -5.88
CA SER A 332 18.87 7.73 -7.13
C SER A 332 17.96 6.88 -8.02
N LEU A 333 17.21 5.94 -7.44
CA LEU A 333 16.31 5.07 -8.18
C LEU A 333 15.12 5.85 -8.77
N ILE A 334 14.51 6.75 -8.01
CA ILE A 334 13.38 7.56 -8.51
C ILE A 334 13.82 8.46 -9.66
N ARG A 335 15.01 9.09 -9.57
CA ARG A 335 15.59 9.87 -10.67
C ARG A 335 15.89 9.00 -11.90
N GLU A 336 16.43 7.81 -11.71
CA GLU A 336 16.66 6.85 -12.79
C GLU A 336 15.35 6.45 -13.50
N ILE A 337 14.28 6.20 -12.72
CA ILE A 337 12.95 5.92 -13.30
C ILE A 337 12.48 7.12 -14.13
N HIS A 338 12.57 8.33 -13.56
CA HIS A 338 12.14 9.56 -14.25
C HIS A 338 12.88 9.79 -15.56
N ASP A 339 14.20 9.54 -15.58
CA ASP A 339 15.03 9.74 -16.78
C ASP A 339 14.72 8.72 -17.89
N ARG A 340 14.19 7.54 -17.54
CA ARG A 340 13.83 6.47 -18.48
C ARG A 340 12.40 6.55 -19.02
N LEU A 341 11.53 7.33 -18.38
CA LEU A 341 10.16 7.60 -18.84
C LEU A 341 10.13 8.79 -19.81
#